data_1512cc3808fa06dd0837d2a09275592c
#
_entry.id   1512cc3808fa06dd0837d2a09275592c
#
_cell.length_a   1.000
_cell.length_b   1.000
_cell.length_c   1.000
_cell.angle_alpha   90.00
_cell.angle_beta   90.00
_cell.angle_gamma   90.00
#
_symmetry.space_group_name_H-M   'P 1'
#
loop_
_entity.id
_entity.type
_entity.pdbx_description
1 polymer ?
#
loop_
_entity_poly.entity_id
_entity_poly.type
_entity_poly.pdbx_seq_one_letter_code
_entity_poly.pdbx_strand_id
1 'polypeptide(L)'
;MKFTANSLAVGILLLLTQAQEPDRKVIHLAEITCKTFIEEMKPEERRIIAAWLQGYYLPEHDPPVIDVDKLSSDSANLREHCFNNPEDDLMTAAEAVFGR
;
A
#
# COMPACT_ATOMS: atom_id res chain seq x y z
N MET A 1 33.05 -41.28 -2.85
CA MET A 1 32.89 -40.66 -2.81
C MET A 1 32.21 -40.14 -2.70
N LYS A 2 32.21 -40.19 -2.54
CA LYS A 2 31.77 -39.58 -2.49
C LYS A 2 31.00 -38.77 -2.37
N PHE A 3 30.79 -38.47 -2.41
CA PHE A 3 30.34 -37.62 -2.34
C PHE A 3 29.59 -36.96 -2.31
N THR A 4 29.80 -37.10 -2.44
CA THR A 4 29.41 -36.33 -2.43
C THR A 4 28.64 -35.75 -2.44
N ALA A 5 28.69 -35.87 -2.52
CA ALA A 5 28.23 -35.07 -2.52
C ALA A 5 27.42 -34.55 -2.42
N ASN A 6 27.60 -34.58 -2.34
CA ASN A 6 27.09 -33.89 -2.22
C ASN A 6 26.43 -33.20 -2.15
N SER A 7 26.62 -33.22 -2.15
CA SER A 7 26.28 -32.38 -2.14
C SER A 7 25.50 -31.91 -2.26
N LEU A 8 25.54 -31.98 -2.44
CA LEU A 8 25.08 -31.27 -2.58
C LEU A 8 24.29 -30.78 -2.40
N ALA A 9 24.36 -30.86 -2.39
CA ALA A 9 23.88 -30.11 -2.21
C ALA A 9 23.24 -29.57 -2.10
N VAL A 10 23.38 -29.59 -2.14
CA VAL A 10 23.01 -28.70 -2.03
C VAL A 10 22.32 -28.12 -2.20
N GLY A 11 22.45 -28.20 -2.32
CA GLY A 11 22.13 -27.21 -2.51
C GLY A 11 21.21 -26.98 -2.68
N ILE A 12 21.34 -27.04 -2.69
CA ILE A 12 20.65 -26.40 -2.81
C ILE A 12 19.96 -25.88 -2.49
N LEU A 13 20.17 -25.67 -2.53
CA LEU A 13 19.75 -24.90 -2.19
C LEU A 13 19.24 -24.17 -2.16
N LEU A 14 19.40 -24.13 -2.34
CA LEU A 14 19.08 -23.20 -2.33
C LEU A 14 18.37 -22.74 -2.49
N LEU A 15 18.47 -22.84 -2.64
CA LEU A 15 17.95 -22.18 -2.79
C LEU A 15 17.24 -21.79 -2.61
N LEU A 16 17.20 -21.74 -2.63
CA LEU A 16 16.63 -21.11 -2.43
C LEU A 16 16.15 -20.52 -2.12
N THR A 17 16.19 -20.36 -2.09
CA THR A 17 15.81 -19.59 -1.87
C THR A 17 15.34 -18.95 -1.87
N GLN A 18 15.38 -18.82 -1.88
CA GLN A 18 15.00 -18.03 -2.11
C GLN A 18 14.18 -17.45 -1.96
N ALA A 19 14.23 -17.63 -2.17
CA ALA A 19 13.00 -16.99 -2.35
C ALA A 19 12.39 -16.18 -1.31
N GLN A 20 12.84 -15.44 -0.76
CA GLN A 20 12.35 -14.70 0.25
C GLN A 20 11.55 -13.52 -0.13
N GLU A 21 11.25 -13.41 -1.32
CA GLU A 21 10.32 -12.44 -1.83
C GLU A 21 8.97 -12.46 -1.13
N PRO A 22 8.53 -13.58 -0.54
CA PRO A 22 7.23 -13.58 0.12
C PRO A 22 7.07 -12.54 1.22
N ASP A 23 8.16 -12.06 1.76
CA ASP A 23 8.06 -11.06 2.81
C ASP A 23 7.82 -9.67 2.27
N ARG A 24 7.90 -9.49 0.98
CA ARG A 24 7.71 -8.18 0.39
C ARG A 24 6.25 -7.82 0.36
N LYS A 25 5.93 -6.65 0.89
CA LYS A 25 4.55 -6.18 0.93
C LYS A 25 4.31 -5.23 -0.23
N VAL A 26 3.31 -5.51 -1.02
CA VAL A 26 2.91 -4.65 -2.14
C VAL A 26 1.43 -4.36 -1.98
N ILE A 27 1.06 -3.09 -2.05
CA ILE A 27 -0.32 -2.68 -1.90
C ILE A 27 -0.83 -2.25 -3.26
N HIS A 28 -1.85 -2.93 -3.75
CA HIS A 28 -2.44 -2.65 -5.06
C HIS A 28 -3.67 -1.79 -4.87
N LEU A 29 -3.49 -0.48 -4.97
CA LEU A 29 -4.53 0.47 -4.61
C LEU A 29 -5.79 0.32 -5.46
N ALA A 30 -5.64 -0.06 -6.74
CA ALA A 30 -6.80 -0.19 -7.61
C ALA A 30 -7.69 -1.37 -7.23
N GLU A 31 -7.22 -2.26 -6.36
CA GLU A 31 -7.96 -3.45 -5.98
C GLU A 31 -8.56 -3.36 -4.59
N ILE A 32 -8.42 -2.22 -3.94
CA ILE A 32 -8.89 -2.03 -2.57
C ILE A 32 -10.24 -1.34 -2.59
N THR A 33 -11.21 -1.91 -1.86
CA THR A 33 -12.50 -1.26 -1.64
C THR A 33 -12.42 -0.43 -0.38
N CYS A 34 -13.36 0.51 -0.24
CA CYS A 34 -13.50 1.29 0.98
C CYS A 34 -13.67 0.38 2.19
N LYS A 35 -14.44 -0.69 2.04
CA LYS A 35 -14.65 -1.62 3.15
C LYS A 35 -13.34 -2.24 3.61
N THR A 36 -12.53 -2.72 2.67
CA THR A 36 -11.23 -3.29 3.02
C THR A 36 -10.34 -2.26 3.70
N PHE A 37 -10.33 -1.04 3.17
CA PHE A 37 -9.51 0.04 3.72
C PHE A 37 -9.86 0.30 5.17
N ILE A 38 -11.16 0.35 5.49
CA ILE A 38 -11.63 0.65 6.84
C ILE A 38 -11.47 -0.54 7.77
N GLU A 39 -11.81 -1.73 7.32
CA GLU A 39 -11.98 -2.88 8.23
C GLU A 39 -10.76 -3.78 8.30
N GLU A 40 -9.93 -3.82 7.27
CA GLU A 40 -8.90 -4.84 7.20
C GLU A 40 -7.48 -4.28 7.22
N MET A 41 -7.30 -3.00 6.92
CA MET A 41 -5.96 -2.44 6.84
C MET A 41 -5.55 -1.84 8.16
N LYS A 42 -4.27 -1.94 8.47
CA LYS A 42 -3.73 -1.41 9.70
C LYS A 42 -3.58 0.10 9.61
N PRO A 43 -3.61 0.80 10.76
CA PRO A 43 -3.47 2.26 10.73
C PRO A 43 -2.23 2.75 10.01
N GLU A 44 -1.09 2.07 10.16
CA GLU A 44 0.11 2.52 9.48
C GLU A 44 0.03 2.31 7.98
N GLU A 45 -0.69 1.27 7.54
CA GLU A 45 -0.90 1.07 6.10
C GLU A 45 -1.78 2.17 5.54
N ARG A 46 -2.82 2.54 6.28
CA ARG A 46 -3.69 3.62 5.84
C ARG A 46 -2.96 4.96 5.78
N ARG A 47 -2.02 5.19 6.71
CA ARG A 47 -1.23 6.42 6.67
C ARG A 47 -0.31 6.46 5.47
N ILE A 48 0.29 5.32 5.14
CA ILE A 48 1.15 5.24 3.95
C ILE A 48 0.34 5.56 2.70
N ILE A 49 -0.85 4.98 2.61
CA ILE A 49 -1.73 5.23 1.46
C ILE A 49 -2.12 6.69 1.38
N ALA A 50 -2.49 7.29 2.51
CA ALA A 50 -2.91 8.69 2.52
C ALA A 50 -1.77 9.62 2.08
N ALA A 51 -0.55 9.34 2.54
CA ALA A 51 0.60 10.15 2.14
C ALA A 51 0.86 10.02 0.63
N TRP A 52 0.75 8.80 0.12
CA TRP A 52 0.92 8.58 -1.31
C TRP A 52 -0.15 9.33 -2.11
N LEU A 53 -1.40 9.29 -1.63
CA LEU A 53 -2.50 9.96 -2.32
C LEU A 53 -2.30 11.47 -2.32
N GLN A 54 -1.79 12.04 -1.24
CA GLN A 54 -1.52 13.47 -1.23
C GLN A 54 -0.55 13.85 -2.34
N GLY A 55 0.51 13.06 -2.50
CA GLY A 55 1.47 13.32 -3.56
C GLY A 55 0.89 13.05 -4.95
N TYR A 56 0.10 11.99 -5.05
CA TYR A 56 -0.49 11.60 -6.33
C TYR A 56 -1.42 12.69 -6.89
N TYR A 57 -2.15 13.36 -5.99
CA TYR A 57 -3.08 14.41 -6.40
C TYR A 57 -2.48 15.80 -6.34
N LEU A 58 -1.20 15.91 -6.04
CA LEU A 58 -0.54 17.20 -6.06
C LEU A 58 -0.48 17.71 -7.49
N PRO A 59 -0.80 19.00 -7.73
CA PRO A 59 -0.70 19.53 -9.08
C PRO A 59 0.69 19.38 -9.66
N GLU A 60 0.75 19.14 -10.95
CA GLU A 60 1.98 18.74 -11.62
C GLU A 60 3.11 19.72 -11.43
N HIS A 61 2.79 21.02 -11.39
CA HIS A 61 3.81 22.05 -11.32
C HIS A 61 4.08 22.53 -9.90
N ASP A 62 3.41 21.96 -8.91
CA ASP A 62 3.64 22.36 -7.53
C ASP A 62 4.91 21.70 -7.01
N PRO A 63 5.62 22.35 -6.10
CA PRO A 63 6.80 21.73 -5.52
C PRO A 63 6.39 20.52 -4.67
N PRO A 64 7.26 19.51 -4.58
CA PRO A 64 6.93 18.31 -3.80
C PRO A 64 7.01 18.62 -2.31
N VAL A 65 5.84 18.69 -1.69
CA VAL A 65 5.76 18.99 -0.26
C VAL A 65 4.79 18.02 0.39
N ILE A 66 4.94 17.85 1.70
CA ILE A 66 3.95 17.17 2.51
C ILE A 66 3.34 18.21 3.42
N ASP A 67 2.05 18.45 3.23
CA ASP A 67 1.30 19.36 4.10
C ASP A 67 0.66 18.50 5.19
N VAL A 68 1.27 18.51 6.37
CA VAL A 68 0.88 17.59 7.43
C VAL A 68 -0.55 17.84 7.90
N ASP A 69 -0.93 19.10 8.03
CA ASP A 69 -2.28 19.43 8.48
C ASP A 69 -3.31 19.02 7.45
N LYS A 70 -3.03 19.30 6.18
CA LYS A 70 -3.94 18.92 5.11
C LYS A 70 -4.02 17.40 5.00
N LEU A 71 -2.90 16.71 5.16
CA LEU A 71 -2.88 15.25 5.11
C LEU A 71 -3.75 14.66 6.22
N SER A 72 -3.66 15.22 7.42
CA SER A 72 -4.47 14.77 8.54
C SER A 72 -5.96 14.95 8.26
N SER A 73 -6.32 16.12 7.74
CA SER A 73 -7.70 16.44 7.42
C SER A 73 -8.24 15.55 6.30
N ASP A 74 -7.46 15.40 5.24
CA ASP A 74 -7.89 14.57 4.10
C ASP A 74 -7.98 13.11 4.50
N SER A 75 -7.10 12.64 5.37
CA SER A 75 -7.18 11.27 5.87
C SER A 75 -8.46 11.02 6.63
N ALA A 76 -8.86 11.98 7.47
CA ALA A 76 -10.11 11.86 8.20
C ALA A 76 -11.30 11.87 7.25
N ASN A 77 -11.25 12.72 6.23
CA ASN A 77 -12.32 12.79 5.24
C ASN A 77 -12.41 11.52 4.43
N LEU A 78 -11.27 10.92 4.10
CA LEU A 78 -11.27 9.66 3.36
C LEU A 78 -11.91 8.55 4.19
N ARG A 79 -11.56 8.48 5.48
CA ARG A 79 -12.18 7.49 6.35
C ARG A 79 -13.69 7.68 6.42
N GLU A 80 -14.12 8.93 6.56
CA GLU A 80 -15.56 9.21 6.64
C GLU A 80 -16.25 8.83 5.34
N HIS A 81 -15.66 9.19 4.21
CA HIS A 81 -16.25 8.84 2.91
C HIS A 81 -16.37 7.32 2.78
N CYS A 82 -15.32 6.60 3.13
CA CYS A 82 -15.32 5.15 3.02
C CYS A 82 -16.31 4.51 4.00
N PHE A 83 -16.42 5.07 5.19
CA PHE A 83 -17.38 4.56 6.16
C PHE A 83 -18.80 4.65 5.62
N ASN A 84 -19.10 5.76 4.94
CA ASN A 84 -20.45 5.99 4.40
C ASN A 84 -20.67 5.31 3.04
N ASN A 85 -19.59 4.88 2.38
CA ASN A 85 -19.67 4.29 1.05
C ASN A 85 -18.75 3.07 0.97
N PRO A 86 -19.05 2.03 1.75
CA PRO A 86 -18.12 0.88 1.86
C PRO A 86 -17.90 0.12 0.56
N GLU A 87 -18.82 0.24 -0.39
CA GLU A 87 -18.71 -0.49 -1.66
C GLU A 87 -17.97 0.28 -2.73
N ASP A 88 -17.61 1.55 -2.47
CA ASP A 88 -16.80 2.30 -3.42
C ASP A 88 -15.41 1.70 -3.51
N ASP A 89 -14.80 1.81 -4.69
CA ASP A 89 -13.37 1.56 -4.81
C ASP A 89 -12.63 2.65 -4.06
N LEU A 90 -11.51 2.28 -3.46
CA LEU A 90 -10.72 3.24 -2.71
C LEU A 90 -10.31 4.42 -3.60
N MET A 91 -9.91 4.16 -4.85
CA MET A 91 -9.48 5.24 -5.72
C MET A 91 -10.64 6.18 -6.09
N THR A 92 -11.87 5.67 -6.16
CA THR A 92 -13.04 6.53 -6.35
C THR A 92 -13.21 7.45 -5.15
N ALA A 93 -13.10 6.91 -3.96
CA ALA A 93 -13.19 7.72 -2.75
C ALA A 93 -12.05 8.74 -2.67
N ALA A 94 -10.85 8.31 -3.05
CA ALA A 94 -9.69 9.20 -3.02
C ALA A 94 -9.88 10.36 -3.98
N GLU A 95 -10.43 10.11 -5.15
CA GLU A 95 -10.72 11.17 -6.10
C GLU A 95 -11.66 12.20 -5.48
N ALA A 96 -12.68 11.73 -4.78
CA ALA A 96 -13.66 12.65 -4.17
C ALA A 96 -13.04 13.51 -3.07
N VAL A 97 -12.03 13.00 -2.38
CA VAL A 97 -11.45 13.69 -1.23
C VAL A 97 -10.20 14.48 -1.60
N PHE A 98 -9.27 13.84 -2.32
CA PHE A 98 -7.98 14.44 -2.64
C PHE A 98 -7.99 15.16 -3.99
N GLY A 99 -8.92 14.82 -4.86
CA GLY A 99 -8.93 15.34 -6.22
C GLY A 99 -9.49 16.75 -6.36
N ARG A 100 -9.84 17.41 -5.25
CA ARG A 100 -10.42 18.75 -5.29
C ARG A 100 -9.40 19.84 -5.21
#